data_9bcd8899ad43fb77aec2f911c753e59b
#
_entry.id   9bcd8899ad43fb77aec2f911c753e59b
#
_cell.length_a   1.000
_cell.length_b   1.000
_cell.length_c   1.000
_cell.angle_alpha   90.00
_cell.angle_beta   90.00
_cell.angle_gamma   90.00
#
_symmetry.space_group_name_H-M   'P 1'
#
loop_
_entity.id
_entity.type
_entity.pdbx_description
1 polymer ?
#
loop_
_entity_poly.entity_id
_entity_poly.type
_entity_poly.pdbx_seq_one_letter_code
_entity_poly.pdbx_strand_id
1 'polypeptide(L)'
;MIVMAGPCVIESVDGLKIIAEDLRELSQNPRIDFYFKASFDKANRTSLENFRGIGIDAGLSALDSIKKDFGYKIITDIHEPCQVAQVAQVADILQIPALLCRQTDLIVEAAKSDKIVNIKKGQFVNPRDMQYAALKALKTRDSSLKNATYESAKKLGVWLT
;
A
#
# COMPACT_ATOMS: atom_id res chain seq x y z
N MET A 1 -7.44 -5.97 -15.41
CA MET A 1 -8.08 -5.46 -14.16
C MET A 1 -7.05 -5.54 -13.04
N ILE A 2 -6.93 -4.51 -12.18
CA ILE A 2 -6.04 -4.56 -11.01
C ILE A 2 -6.82 -5.21 -9.86
N VAL A 3 -6.20 -6.20 -9.19
CA VAL A 3 -6.76 -6.86 -8.01
C VAL A 3 -5.74 -6.84 -6.89
N MET A 4 -6.15 -6.33 -5.73
CA MET A 4 -5.37 -6.32 -4.49
C MET A 4 -6.08 -7.22 -3.49
N ALA A 5 -5.54 -8.41 -3.21
CA ALA A 5 -6.15 -9.39 -2.32
C ALA A 5 -5.13 -10.04 -1.39
N GLY A 6 -5.60 -10.49 -0.24
CA GLY A 6 -4.80 -11.11 0.82
C GLY A 6 -5.44 -10.88 2.18
N PRO A 7 -4.80 -11.33 3.27
CA PRO A 7 -5.33 -11.12 4.61
C PRO A 7 -5.26 -9.63 4.99
N CYS A 8 -6.22 -9.18 5.79
CA CYS A 8 -6.23 -7.79 6.26
C CYS A 8 -4.97 -7.46 7.08
N VAL A 9 -4.55 -8.39 7.93
CA VAL A 9 -3.36 -8.29 8.79
C VAL A 9 -2.59 -9.61 8.77
N ILE A 10 -1.29 -9.55 8.92
CA ILE A 10 -0.47 -10.75 9.08
C ILE A 10 -0.62 -11.25 10.51
N GLU A 11 -1.26 -12.41 10.67
CA GLU A 11 -1.46 -13.06 11.97
C GLU A 11 -0.34 -14.07 12.25
N SER A 12 0.07 -14.83 11.22
CA SER A 12 1.20 -15.76 11.26
C SER A 12 1.80 -15.93 9.87
N VAL A 13 3.04 -16.38 9.81
CA VAL A 13 3.73 -16.65 8.53
C VAL A 13 3.07 -17.82 7.80
N ASP A 14 2.69 -18.87 8.52
CA ASP A 14 2.07 -20.07 7.94
C ASP A 14 0.68 -19.73 7.38
N GLY A 15 -0.14 -19.01 8.14
CA GLY A 15 -1.44 -18.53 7.65
C GLY A 15 -1.32 -17.63 6.41
N LEU A 16 -0.29 -16.78 6.37
CA LEU A 16 -0.02 -15.94 5.21
C LEU A 16 0.29 -16.79 3.95
N LYS A 17 1.09 -17.86 4.09
CA LYS A 17 1.43 -18.78 3.01
C LYS A 17 0.22 -19.57 2.50
N ILE A 18 -0.64 -20.04 3.40
CA ILE A 18 -1.88 -20.72 3.01
C ILE A 18 -2.75 -19.80 2.16
N ILE A 19 -2.97 -18.57 2.61
CA ILE A 19 -3.78 -17.59 1.84
C ILE A 19 -3.11 -17.24 0.51
N ALA A 20 -1.78 -17.15 0.46
CA ALA A 20 -1.08 -16.89 -0.80
C ALA A 20 -1.27 -18.05 -1.79
N GLU A 21 -1.25 -19.31 -1.31
CA GLU A 21 -1.53 -20.48 -2.14
C GLU A 21 -2.97 -20.50 -2.67
N ASP A 22 -3.95 -20.20 -1.83
CA ASP A 22 -5.37 -20.14 -2.21
C ASP A 22 -5.64 -19.07 -3.30
N LEU A 23 -4.80 -18.03 -3.36
CA LEU A 23 -4.90 -16.96 -4.35
C LEU A 23 -4.13 -17.26 -5.65
N ARG A 24 -3.49 -18.43 -5.77
CA ARG A 24 -2.63 -18.77 -6.93
C ARG A 24 -3.38 -18.72 -8.26
N GLU A 25 -4.56 -19.31 -8.36
CA GLU A 25 -5.36 -19.30 -9.59
C GLU A 25 -5.73 -17.87 -10.01
N LEU A 26 -6.08 -17.03 -9.03
CA LEU A 26 -6.39 -15.62 -9.29
C LEU A 26 -5.17 -14.86 -9.83
N SER A 27 -3.99 -15.11 -9.27
CA SER A 27 -2.75 -14.44 -9.66
C SER A 27 -2.27 -14.85 -11.07
N GLN A 28 -2.58 -16.07 -11.51
CA GLN A 28 -2.22 -16.61 -12.82
C GLN A 28 -3.17 -16.20 -13.94
N ASN A 29 -4.30 -15.54 -13.62
CA ASN A 29 -5.24 -15.10 -14.65
C ASN A 29 -4.63 -13.93 -15.47
N PRO A 30 -4.41 -14.08 -16.79
CA PRO A 30 -3.73 -13.07 -17.62
C PRO A 30 -4.50 -11.76 -17.78
N ARG A 31 -5.78 -11.72 -17.37
CA ARG A 31 -6.60 -10.50 -17.37
C ARG A 31 -6.46 -9.69 -16.08
N ILE A 32 -5.72 -10.21 -15.09
CA ILE A 32 -5.57 -9.64 -13.76
C ILE A 32 -4.12 -9.21 -13.54
N ASP A 33 -3.93 -7.94 -13.16
CA ASP A 33 -2.69 -7.47 -12.58
C ASP A 33 -2.83 -7.61 -11.05
N PHE A 34 -2.23 -8.68 -10.53
CA PHE A 34 -2.44 -9.12 -9.14
C PHE A 34 -1.39 -8.54 -8.20
N TYR A 35 -1.86 -8.09 -7.04
CA TYR A 35 -1.04 -7.63 -5.91
C TYR A 35 -1.48 -8.33 -4.64
N PHE A 36 -0.54 -9.01 -3.99
CA PHE A 36 -0.80 -9.63 -2.68
C PHE A 36 -0.76 -8.56 -1.58
N LYS A 37 -1.86 -8.43 -0.84
CA LYS A 37 -2.02 -7.38 0.16
C LYS A 37 -2.08 -7.95 1.56
N ALA A 38 -1.15 -7.53 2.43
CA ALA A 38 -1.26 -7.73 3.86
C ALA A 38 -0.59 -6.58 4.63
N SER A 39 -1.07 -6.28 5.83
CA SER A 39 -0.49 -5.24 6.68
C SER A 39 0.28 -5.88 7.84
N PHE A 40 1.47 -5.38 8.10
CA PHE A 40 2.29 -5.79 9.23
C PHE A 40 1.81 -5.21 10.56
N ASP A 41 1.08 -4.09 10.51
CA ASP A 41 0.47 -3.41 11.65
C ASP A 41 -0.89 -2.81 11.27
N LYS A 42 -1.83 -2.81 12.21
CA LYS A 42 -3.11 -2.12 12.15
C LYS A 42 -3.14 -1.01 13.19
N ALA A 43 -2.47 0.10 12.86
CA ALA A 43 -2.25 1.23 13.77
C ALA A 43 -3.54 1.97 14.19
N ASN A 44 -4.68 1.70 13.52
CA ASN A 44 -5.97 2.37 13.77
C ASN A 44 -7.03 1.48 14.44
N ARG A 45 -6.62 0.48 15.22
CA ARG A 45 -7.56 -0.35 15.98
C ARG A 45 -8.35 0.50 16.99
N THR A 46 -9.61 0.13 17.22
CA THR A 46 -10.52 0.84 18.12
C THR A 46 -10.23 0.57 19.59
N SER A 47 -9.61 -0.55 19.94
CA SER A 47 -9.18 -0.90 21.30
C SER A 47 -7.68 -1.12 21.36
N LEU A 48 -7.08 -0.73 22.48
CA LEU A 48 -5.67 -0.98 22.76
C LEU A 48 -5.34 -2.49 22.82
N GLU A 49 -6.30 -3.30 23.26
CA GLU A 49 -6.18 -4.76 23.42
C GLU A 49 -6.28 -5.53 22.10
N ASN A 50 -6.72 -4.88 21.00
CA ASN A 50 -6.89 -5.55 19.74
C ASN A 50 -5.53 -5.91 19.12
N PHE A 51 -5.47 -7.12 18.54
CA PHE A 51 -4.30 -7.56 17.81
C PHE A 51 -3.98 -6.62 16.64
N ARG A 52 -2.77 -6.11 16.60
CA ARG A 52 -2.33 -5.14 15.60
C ARG A 52 -1.55 -5.75 14.43
N GLY A 53 -0.96 -6.91 14.60
CA GLY A 53 -0.08 -7.54 13.64
C GLY A 53 1.22 -8.02 14.30
N ILE A 54 2.15 -8.49 13.49
CA ILE A 54 3.43 -9.07 13.96
C ILE A 54 4.59 -8.05 13.96
N GLY A 55 4.30 -6.79 13.66
CA GLY A 55 5.30 -5.72 13.59
C GLY A 55 6.02 -5.64 12.25
N ILE A 56 6.80 -4.56 12.08
CA ILE A 56 7.37 -4.21 10.78
C ILE A 56 8.44 -5.23 10.32
N ASP A 57 9.39 -5.60 11.18
CA ASP A 57 10.52 -6.44 10.76
C ASP A 57 10.06 -7.85 10.39
N ALA A 58 9.27 -8.50 11.27
CA ALA A 58 8.70 -9.81 11.01
C ALA A 58 7.72 -9.78 9.83
N GLY A 59 6.91 -8.73 9.73
CA GLY A 59 5.95 -8.55 8.65
C GLY A 59 6.60 -8.38 7.28
N LEU A 60 7.66 -7.58 7.18
CA LEU A 60 8.39 -7.41 5.93
C LEU A 60 9.14 -8.68 5.53
N SER A 61 9.73 -9.41 6.49
CA SER A 61 10.34 -10.71 6.23
C SER A 61 9.32 -11.72 5.68
N ALA A 62 8.11 -11.76 6.26
CA ALA A 62 7.04 -12.62 5.79
C ALA A 62 6.56 -12.24 4.38
N LEU A 63 6.39 -10.94 4.09
CA LEU A 63 6.00 -10.45 2.75
C LEU A 63 7.08 -10.72 1.70
N ASP A 64 8.35 -10.57 2.06
CA ASP A 64 9.48 -10.89 1.17
C ASP A 64 9.51 -12.39 0.83
N SER A 65 9.21 -13.27 1.80
CA SER A 65 9.09 -14.70 1.51
C SER A 65 7.93 -15.00 0.55
N ILE A 66 6.77 -14.36 0.71
CA ILE A 66 5.66 -14.48 -0.25
C ILE A 66 6.08 -14.01 -1.65
N LYS A 67 6.78 -12.88 -1.73
CA LYS A 67 7.30 -12.37 -3.01
C LYS A 67 8.24 -13.37 -3.70
N LYS A 68 9.14 -14.00 -2.94
CA LYS A 68 10.10 -14.98 -3.45
C LYS A 68 9.45 -16.33 -3.81
N ASP A 69 8.58 -16.84 -2.95
CA ASP A 69 7.99 -18.18 -3.09
C ASP A 69 6.91 -18.21 -4.18
N PHE A 70 6.15 -17.13 -4.36
CA PHE A 70 4.99 -17.05 -5.26
C PHE A 70 5.19 -16.11 -6.45
N GLY A 71 6.21 -15.26 -6.47
CA GLY A 71 6.40 -14.26 -7.50
C GLY A 71 5.41 -13.10 -7.44
N TYR A 72 4.72 -12.89 -6.31
CA TYR A 72 3.69 -11.87 -6.19
C TYR A 72 4.26 -10.48 -6.05
N LYS A 73 3.59 -9.49 -6.65
CA LYS A 73 3.78 -8.08 -6.32
C LYS A 73 3.13 -7.80 -4.97
N ILE A 74 3.80 -7.03 -4.12
CA ILE A 74 3.39 -6.79 -2.74
C ILE A 74 2.84 -5.38 -2.54
N ILE A 75 1.71 -5.28 -1.83
CA ILE A 75 1.19 -4.03 -1.29
C ILE A 75 1.04 -4.14 0.23
N THR A 76 1.54 -3.15 0.96
CA THR A 76 1.36 -3.05 2.41
C THR A 76 1.17 -1.61 2.86
N ASP A 77 0.59 -1.43 4.06
CA ASP A 77 0.37 -0.11 4.65
C ASP A 77 1.67 0.47 5.23
N ILE A 78 1.80 1.80 5.17
CA ILE A 78 2.78 2.59 5.93
C ILE A 78 2.04 3.58 6.82
N HIS A 79 2.56 3.86 8.02
CA HIS A 79 1.91 4.72 9.01
C HIS A 79 2.74 5.94 9.35
N GLU A 80 4.06 5.86 9.22
CA GLU A 80 5.02 6.91 9.54
C GLU A 80 6.05 7.10 8.41
N PRO A 81 6.55 8.33 8.18
CA PRO A 81 7.56 8.59 7.15
C PRO A 81 8.83 7.75 7.28
N CYS A 82 9.27 7.47 8.51
CA CYS A 82 10.49 6.67 8.76
C CYS A 82 10.38 5.22 8.28
N GLN A 83 9.18 4.68 8.11
CA GLN A 83 8.93 3.31 7.62
C GLN A 83 9.15 3.17 6.11
N VAL A 84 9.05 4.28 5.35
CA VAL A 84 9.02 4.26 3.88
C VAL A 84 10.24 3.56 3.29
N ALA A 85 11.44 3.92 3.72
CA ALA A 85 12.68 3.38 3.17
C ALA A 85 12.79 1.86 3.34
N GLN A 86 12.41 1.34 4.51
CA GLN A 86 12.45 -0.08 4.82
C GLN A 86 11.34 -0.84 4.06
N VAL A 87 10.11 -0.33 4.07
CA VAL A 87 8.96 -0.97 3.40
C VAL A 87 9.15 -1.01 1.89
N ALA A 88 9.73 0.04 1.29
CA ALA A 88 9.99 0.11 -0.14
C ALA A 88 10.99 -0.93 -0.66
N GLN A 89 11.79 -1.55 0.20
CA GLN A 89 12.68 -2.64 -0.20
C GLN A 89 11.90 -3.92 -0.59
N VAL A 90 10.73 -4.12 0.01
CA VAL A 90 9.90 -5.33 -0.19
C VAL A 90 8.66 -5.02 -1.03
N ALA A 91 7.93 -3.96 -0.68
CA ALA A 91 6.67 -3.62 -1.30
C ALA A 91 6.85 -2.98 -2.70
N ASP A 92 5.95 -3.30 -3.62
CA ASP A 92 5.81 -2.69 -4.93
C ASP A 92 4.84 -1.51 -4.89
N ILE A 93 3.90 -1.54 -3.93
CA ILE A 93 2.96 -0.46 -3.64
C ILE A 93 3.01 -0.12 -2.16
N LEU A 94 3.20 1.16 -1.87
CA LEU A 94 3.06 1.73 -0.53
C LEU A 94 1.64 2.25 -0.37
N GLN A 95 0.88 1.67 0.57
CA GLN A 95 -0.48 2.12 0.84
C GLN A 95 -0.53 3.10 2.00
N ILE A 96 -1.15 4.26 1.77
CA ILE A 96 -1.47 5.23 2.82
C ILE A 96 -2.88 4.94 3.35
N PRO A 97 -3.03 4.59 4.64
CA PRO A 97 -4.32 4.30 5.26
C PRO A 97 -5.29 5.48 5.15
N ALA A 98 -6.60 5.18 5.15
CA ALA A 98 -7.65 6.16 4.98
C ALA A 98 -7.60 7.31 6.01
N LEU A 99 -7.30 7.01 7.28
CA LEU A 99 -7.18 8.02 8.33
C LEU A 99 -5.98 8.96 8.12
N LEU A 100 -4.95 8.52 7.39
CA LEU A 100 -3.72 9.27 7.13
C LEU A 100 -3.68 9.91 5.74
N CYS A 101 -4.77 9.86 4.98
CA CYS A 101 -4.84 10.30 3.59
C CYS A 101 -4.52 11.80 3.37
N ARG A 102 -4.49 12.62 4.43
CA ARG A 102 -4.14 14.04 4.37
C ARG A 102 -2.76 14.36 4.97
N GLN A 103 -2.06 13.38 5.56
CA GLN A 103 -0.76 13.59 6.20
C GLN A 103 0.31 13.92 5.16
N THR A 104 0.72 15.18 5.10
CA THR A 104 1.60 15.70 4.05
C THR A 104 2.96 15.00 4.07
N ASP A 105 3.60 14.90 5.24
CA ASP A 105 4.94 14.33 5.35
C ASP A 105 4.98 12.86 4.94
N LEU A 106 3.97 12.08 5.32
CA LEU A 106 3.84 10.68 4.94
C LEU A 106 3.66 10.52 3.42
N ILE A 107 2.78 11.33 2.81
CA ILE A 107 2.53 11.31 1.36
C ILE A 107 3.79 11.70 0.59
N VAL A 108 4.45 12.77 1.01
CA VAL A 108 5.69 13.27 0.38
C VAL A 108 6.80 12.23 0.48
N GLU A 109 7.00 11.65 1.66
CA GLU A 109 8.04 10.65 1.83
C GLU A 109 7.77 9.39 1.01
N ALA A 110 6.53 8.89 1.00
CA ALA A 110 6.14 7.77 0.13
C ALA A 110 6.36 8.11 -1.36
N ALA A 111 6.06 9.33 -1.78
CA ALA A 111 6.23 9.74 -3.17
C ALA A 111 7.69 9.91 -3.62
N LYS A 112 8.63 10.11 -2.70
CA LYS A 112 10.07 10.12 -2.99
C LYS A 112 10.61 8.73 -3.34
N SER A 113 9.91 7.67 -2.94
CA SER A 113 10.25 6.32 -3.35
C SER A 113 9.87 6.08 -4.82
N ASP A 114 10.53 5.12 -5.47
CA ASP A 114 10.19 4.71 -6.85
C ASP A 114 8.97 3.79 -6.91
N LYS A 115 8.27 3.59 -5.78
CA LYS A 115 7.13 2.68 -5.67
C LYS A 115 5.82 3.37 -6.00
N ILE A 116 4.83 2.58 -6.41
CA ILE A 116 3.46 3.09 -6.53
C ILE A 116 2.97 3.54 -5.15
N VAL A 117 2.34 4.71 -5.09
CA VAL A 117 1.70 5.21 -3.87
C VAL A 117 0.19 5.10 -4.02
N ASN A 118 -0.42 4.21 -3.24
CA ASN A 118 -1.86 4.05 -3.18
C ASN A 118 -2.43 4.78 -1.96
N ILE A 119 -3.24 5.82 -2.18
CA ILE A 119 -3.84 6.62 -1.10
C ILE A 119 -5.30 6.20 -0.95
N LYS A 120 -5.66 5.62 0.19
CA LYS A 120 -7.05 5.28 0.51
C LYS A 120 -7.83 6.53 0.85
N LYS A 121 -9.04 6.66 0.28
CA LYS A 121 -9.95 7.76 0.61
C LYS A 121 -10.39 7.69 2.09
N GLY A 122 -10.14 8.76 2.83
CA GLY A 122 -10.67 8.92 4.18
C GLY A 122 -12.20 8.99 4.21
N GLN A 123 -12.84 8.38 5.22
CA GLN A 123 -14.29 8.41 5.39
C GLN A 123 -14.82 9.85 5.60
N PHE A 124 -13.98 10.72 6.16
CA PHE A 124 -14.26 12.12 6.46
C PHE A 124 -13.91 13.09 5.32
N VAL A 125 -13.44 12.58 4.17
CA VAL A 125 -13.02 13.38 3.01
C VAL A 125 -14.00 13.22 1.87
N ASN A 126 -14.42 14.34 1.27
CA ASN A 126 -15.20 14.29 0.03
C ASN A 126 -14.36 13.64 -1.09
N PRO A 127 -14.92 12.73 -1.91
CA PRO A 127 -14.20 12.09 -3.01
C PRO A 127 -13.45 13.06 -3.93
N ARG A 128 -14.04 14.21 -4.23
CA ARG A 128 -13.41 15.23 -5.06
C ARG A 128 -12.16 15.84 -4.42
N ASP A 129 -12.12 15.92 -3.09
CA ASP A 129 -11.01 16.54 -2.36
C ASP A 129 -9.78 15.62 -2.27
N MET A 130 -9.93 14.35 -2.62
CA MET A 130 -8.81 13.43 -2.73
C MET A 130 -7.79 13.85 -3.81
N GLN A 131 -8.20 14.67 -4.78
CA GLN A 131 -7.27 15.27 -5.74
C GLN A 131 -6.13 16.04 -5.07
N TYR A 132 -6.38 16.68 -3.92
CA TYR A 132 -5.34 17.44 -3.21
C TYR A 132 -4.32 16.52 -2.54
N ALA A 133 -4.74 15.36 -2.04
CA ALA A 133 -3.82 14.34 -1.54
C ALA A 133 -2.97 13.75 -2.67
N ALA A 134 -3.60 13.40 -3.79
CA ALA A 134 -2.89 12.93 -4.98
C ALA A 134 -1.90 13.98 -5.49
N LEU A 135 -2.29 15.27 -5.52
CA LEU A 135 -1.44 16.35 -6.01
C LEU A 135 -0.17 16.53 -5.17
N LYS A 136 -0.20 16.27 -3.87
CA LYS A 136 1.00 16.29 -3.02
C LYS A 136 2.02 15.25 -3.51
N ALA A 137 1.59 14.01 -3.72
CA ALA A 137 2.45 12.94 -4.23
C ALA A 137 2.96 13.26 -5.65
N LEU A 138 2.07 13.72 -6.54
CA LEU A 138 2.40 14.05 -7.91
C LEU A 138 3.42 15.20 -8.01
N LYS A 139 3.24 16.28 -7.24
CA LYS A 139 4.19 17.41 -7.20
C LYS A 139 5.54 17.05 -6.60
N THR A 140 5.58 16.07 -5.71
CA THR A 140 6.86 15.56 -5.19
C THR A 140 7.67 14.89 -6.31
N ARG A 141 7.00 14.23 -7.27
CA ARG A 141 7.63 13.55 -8.42
C ARG A 141 7.84 14.48 -9.62
N ASP A 142 6.94 15.44 -9.82
CA ASP A 142 7.01 16.44 -10.88
C ASP A 142 6.45 17.77 -10.38
N SER A 143 7.34 18.68 -10.01
CA SER A 143 6.98 19.98 -9.43
C SER A 143 6.28 20.92 -10.42
N SER A 144 6.33 20.65 -11.71
CA SER A 144 5.67 21.47 -12.77
C SER A 144 4.15 21.27 -12.82
N LEU A 145 3.63 20.21 -12.21
CA LEU A 145 2.20 19.90 -12.24
C LEU A 145 1.38 20.91 -11.45
N LYS A 146 0.31 21.42 -12.09
CA LYS A 146 -0.64 22.34 -11.45
C LYS A 146 -1.84 21.59 -10.85
N ASN A 147 -2.29 20.52 -11.50
CA ASN A 147 -3.48 19.76 -11.15
C ASN A 147 -3.19 18.26 -11.16
N ALA A 148 -3.93 17.50 -10.35
CA ALA A 148 -3.97 16.05 -10.42
C ALA A 148 -4.93 15.63 -11.55
N THR A 149 -4.41 14.88 -12.53
CA THR A 149 -5.19 14.30 -13.63
C THR A 149 -5.00 12.77 -13.61
N TYR A 150 -5.92 12.05 -14.25
CA TYR A 150 -5.78 10.60 -14.40
C TYR A 150 -4.46 10.24 -15.13
N GLU A 151 -4.09 10.97 -16.17
CA GLU A 151 -2.88 10.71 -16.95
C GLU A 151 -1.61 10.95 -16.12
N SER A 152 -1.54 12.05 -15.36
CA SER A 152 -0.40 12.29 -14.47
C SER A 152 -0.33 11.26 -13.35
N ALA A 153 -1.45 10.88 -12.77
CA ALA A 153 -1.52 9.86 -11.73
C ALA A 153 -1.07 8.49 -12.25
N LYS A 154 -1.56 8.07 -13.42
CA LYS A 154 -1.14 6.84 -14.08
C LYS A 154 0.34 6.83 -14.41
N LYS A 155 0.85 7.90 -15.03
CA LYS A 155 2.26 8.04 -15.44
C LYS A 155 3.21 8.00 -14.24
N LEU A 156 2.84 8.68 -13.16
CA LEU A 156 3.69 8.85 -11.98
C LEU A 156 3.38 7.85 -10.86
N GLY A 157 2.55 6.83 -11.09
CA GLY A 157 2.29 5.77 -10.13
C GLY A 157 1.62 6.26 -8.84
N VAL A 158 0.61 7.14 -8.95
CA VAL A 158 -0.22 7.59 -7.82
C VAL A 158 -1.64 7.08 -8.00
N TRP A 159 -2.11 6.26 -7.08
CA TRP A 159 -3.43 5.65 -7.12
C TRP A 159 -4.32 6.16 -5.98
N LEU A 160 -5.62 6.18 -6.22
CA LEU A 160 -6.65 6.45 -5.21
C LEU A 160 -7.61 5.26 -5.12
N THR A 161 -7.92 4.82 -3.91
CA THR A 161 -8.86 3.73 -3.64
C THR A 161 -9.84 4.06 -2.51
#